data_0f0b30dd85d7068b0e4153e344275e91
#
_entry.id   0f0b30dd85d7068b0e4153e344275e91
#
_cell.length_a   1.000
_cell.length_b   1.000
_cell.length_c   1.000
_cell.angle_alpha   90.00
_cell.angle_beta   90.00
_cell.angle_gamma   90.00
#
_symmetry.space_group_name_H-M   'P 1'
#
loop_
_entity.id
_entity.type
_entity.pdbx_description
1 polymer ?
#
loop_
_entity_poly.entity_id
_entity_poly.type
_entity_poly.pdbx_seq_one_letter_code
_entity_poly.pdbx_strand_id
1 'polypeptide(L)'
;MKSFFEDIFKYEKFPTEYECFKQLKDCANYIAIPWTQILNSHWLRFPGNRGRDFYLKELSKYTVKSKNNFTVCQHDSFKQLELYFKHLDITKVFCTLHSVDDNMKGIDLLPIPFAFNDIFSSNV
;
A
#
# COMPACT_ATOMS: atom_id res chain seq x y z
N MET A 1 -1.77 -15.25 6.49
CA MET A 1 -0.93 -14.90 7.65
C MET A 1 -0.91 -13.39 7.83
N LYS A 2 -1.13 -12.94 9.04
CA LYS A 2 -1.12 -11.51 9.33
C LYS A 2 0.30 -10.98 9.23
N SER A 3 0.50 -9.92 8.46
CA SER A 3 1.83 -9.37 8.27
C SER A 3 2.19 -8.44 9.44
N PHE A 4 3.49 -8.28 9.66
CA PHE A 4 4.01 -7.31 10.62
C PHE A 4 3.45 -5.91 10.38
N PHE A 5 3.23 -5.54 9.12
CA PHE A 5 2.77 -4.20 8.77
C PHE A 5 1.28 -3.99 9.04
N GLU A 6 0.48 -5.05 9.08
CA GLU A 6 -0.96 -4.91 9.31
C GLU A 6 -1.29 -4.28 10.65
N ASP A 7 -0.47 -4.53 11.67
CA ASP A 7 -0.70 -3.97 12.99
C ASP A 7 -0.55 -2.45 13.01
N ILE A 8 0.19 -1.90 12.06
CA ILE A 8 0.40 -0.45 11.98
C ILE A 8 -0.86 0.29 11.55
N PHE A 9 -1.74 -0.36 10.78
CA PHE A 9 -2.97 0.27 10.30
C PHE A 9 -3.86 0.79 11.43
N LYS A 10 -3.83 0.18 12.59
CA LYS A 10 -4.66 0.65 13.72
C LYS A 10 -4.27 2.03 14.24
N TYR A 11 -3.08 2.51 13.88
CA TYR A 11 -2.62 3.84 14.24
C TYR A 11 -2.75 4.84 13.09
N GLU A 12 -3.50 4.47 12.06
CA GLU A 12 -3.59 5.23 10.82
C GLU A 12 -4.24 6.58 11.02
N LYS A 13 -3.54 7.64 10.61
CA LYS A 13 -4.07 9.01 10.56
C LYS A 13 -4.56 9.37 9.16
N PHE A 14 -4.36 8.49 8.20
CA PHE A 14 -4.75 8.69 6.82
C PHE A 14 -5.86 7.69 6.51
N PRO A 15 -7.12 8.09 6.74
CA PRO A 15 -8.24 7.15 6.77
C PRO A 15 -8.44 6.36 5.47
N THR A 16 -7.99 6.92 4.33
CA THR A 16 -8.18 6.26 3.05
C THR A 16 -7.49 4.90 2.99
N GLU A 17 -6.21 4.83 3.37
CA GLU A 17 -5.50 3.54 3.35
C GLU A 17 -6.09 2.56 4.36
N TYR A 18 -6.48 3.04 5.52
CA TYR A 18 -7.08 2.19 6.54
C TYR A 18 -8.45 1.66 6.11
N GLU A 19 -9.28 2.52 5.52
CA GLU A 19 -10.58 2.08 5.01
C GLU A 19 -10.42 1.08 3.89
N CYS A 20 -9.46 1.30 2.99
CA CYS A 20 -9.14 0.35 1.94
C CYS A 20 -8.67 -0.98 2.53
N PHE A 21 -7.83 -0.94 3.54
CA PHE A 21 -7.38 -2.16 4.22
C PHE A 21 -8.57 -2.97 4.76
N LYS A 22 -9.50 -2.30 5.43
CA LYS A 22 -10.67 -2.98 5.98
C LYS A 22 -11.53 -3.65 4.90
N GLN A 23 -11.62 -3.02 3.73
CA GLN A 23 -12.40 -3.57 2.62
C GLN A 23 -11.67 -4.69 1.87
N LEU A 24 -10.33 -4.62 1.81
CA LEU A 24 -9.53 -5.46 0.93
C LEU A 24 -8.77 -6.57 1.63
N LYS A 25 -8.75 -6.59 2.94
CA LYS A 25 -7.87 -7.49 3.71
C LYS A 25 -8.03 -8.96 3.37
N ASP A 26 -9.19 -9.35 2.85
CA ASP A 26 -9.47 -10.74 2.48
C ASP A 26 -9.23 -11.02 0.99
N CYS A 27 -8.83 -10.02 0.21
CA CYS A 27 -8.52 -10.22 -1.19
C CYS A 27 -7.15 -10.88 -1.36
N ALA A 28 -7.11 -11.92 -2.19
CA ALA A 28 -5.93 -12.78 -2.30
C ALA A 28 -4.66 -12.05 -2.75
N ASN A 29 -4.80 -11.08 -3.65
CA ASN A 29 -3.64 -10.41 -4.25
C ASN A 29 -3.40 -9.01 -3.67
N TYR A 30 -4.09 -8.66 -2.60
CA TYR A 30 -3.88 -7.37 -1.95
C TYR A 30 -2.65 -7.43 -1.03
N ILE A 31 -1.73 -6.52 -1.24
CA ILE A 31 -0.55 -6.36 -0.38
C ILE A 31 -0.87 -5.25 0.62
N ALA A 32 -1.11 -5.65 1.87
CA ALA A 32 -1.57 -4.77 2.94
C ALA A 32 -0.37 -4.11 3.63
N ILE A 33 0.08 -3.00 3.08
CA ILE A 33 1.20 -2.22 3.63
C ILE A 33 0.71 -0.79 3.87
N PRO A 34 0.88 -0.23 5.07
CA PRO A 34 0.50 1.15 5.37
C PRO A 34 1.56 2.13 4.86
N TRP A 35 1.61 2.31 3.56
CA TRP A 35 2.67 3.05 2.87
C TRP A 35 2.82 4.48 3.38
N THR A 36 1.70 5.18 3.58
CA THR A 36 1.75 6.57 4.04
C THR A 36 2.37 6.68 5.42
N GLN A 37 2.02 5.78 6.32
CA GLN A 37 2.62 5.78 7.66
C GLN A 37 4.11 5.46 7.60
N ILE A 38 4.50 4.53 6.73
CA ILE A 38 5.91 4.19 6.59
C ILE A 38 6.71 5.37 6.06
N LEU A 39 6.21 6.03 5.01
CA LEU A 39 6.90 7.19 4.43
C LEU A 39 7.00 8.36 5.41
N ASN A 40 6.00 8.52 6.27
CA ASN A 40 5.95 9.61 7.24
C ASN A 40 6.37 9.19 8.65
N SER A 41 6.90 7.98 8.83
CA SER A 41 7.12 7.41 10.16
C SER A 41 8.04 8.25 11.04
N HIS A 42 8.95 9.05 10.47
CA HIS A 42 9.78 9.93 11.26
C HIS A 42 9.01 11.11 11.88
N TRP A 43 7.81 11.40 11.36
CA TRP A 43 6.92 12.44 11.89
C TRP A 43 5.84 11.89 12.81
N LEU A 44 5.44 10.63 12.59
CA LEU A 44 4.30 10.06 13.26
C LEU A 44 4.68 9.50 14.62
N ARG A 45 3.80 9.71 15.60
CA ARG A 45 4.01 9.20 16.96
C ARG A 45 2.95 8.17 17.25
N PHE A 46 3.35 6.92 17.28
CA PHE A 46 2.53 5.82 17.73
C PHE A 46 3.41 4.82 18.46
N PRO A 47 2.82 4.03 19.39
CA PRO A 47 3.62 3.06 20.15
C PRO A 47 4.36 2.09 19.21
N GLY A 48 5.64 1.92 19.43
CA GLY A 48 6.43 0.98 18.63
C GLY A 48 6.92 1.51 17.29
N ASN A 49 6.72 2.80 17.00
CA ASN A 49 7.24 3.37 15.77
C ASN A 49 8.78 3.29 15.75
N ARG A 50 9.32 2.63 14.74
CA ARG A 50 10.76 2.37 14.60
C ARG A 50 11.43 3.25 13.55
N GLY A 51 10.68 4.14 12.91
CA GLY A 51 11.20 5.04 11.90
C GLY A 51 11.15 4.48 10.49
N ARG A 52 11.24 5.39 9.53
CA ARG A 52 11.09 5.08 8.10
C ARG A 52 12.11 4.05 7.63
N ASP A 53 13.39 4.25 7.97
CA ASP A 53 14.46 3.37 7.48
C ASP A 53 14.28 1.95 7.96
N PHE A 54 13.81 1.77 9.18
CA PHE A 54 13.52 0.45 9.72
C PHE A 54 12.45 -0.26 8.87
N TYR A 55 11.35 0.44 8.57
CA TYR A 55 10.26 -0.16 7.83
C TYR A 55 10.63 -0.46 6.39
N LEU A 56 11.40 0.42 5.75
CA LEU A 56 11.87 0.15 4.40
C LEU A 56 12.78 -1.06 4.34
N LYS A 57 13.62 -1.22 5.36
CA LYS A 57 14.48 -2.40 5.46
C LYS A 57 13.65 -3.67 5.65
N GLU A 58 12.62 -3.60 6.48
CA GLU A 58 11.72 -4.74 6.66
C GLU A 58 10.96 -5.08 5.38
N LEU A 59 10.56 -4.06 4.60
CA LEU A 59 9.93 -4.31 3.30
C LEU A 59 10.84 -5.09 2.36
N SER A 60 12.14 -4.81 2.38
CA SER A 60 13.06 -5.52 1.50
C SER A 60 13.18 -7.01 1.84
N LYS A 61 12.82 -7.38 3.07
CA LYS A 61 12.83 -8.79 3.51
C LYS A 61 11.46 -9.45 3.36
N TYR A 62 10.42 -8.67 3.10
CA TYR A 62 9.06 -9.18 2.99
C TYR A 62 8.94 -10.06 1.75
N THR A 63 8.33 -11.23 1.91
CA THR A 63 8.13 -12.14 0.79
C THR A 63 6.64 -12.30 0.50
N VAL A 64 6.30 -12.45 -0.78
CA VAL A 64 4.92 -12.70 -1.20
C VAL A 64 4.90 -13.96 -2.03
N LYS A 65 3.78 -14.67 -1.99
CA LYS A 65 3.62 -15.95 -2.70
C LYS A 65 2.93 -15.79 -4.04
N SER A 66 2.24 -14.69 -4.26
CA SER A 66 1.46 -14.45 -5.48
C SER A 66 2.16 -13.45 -6.37
N LYS A 67 1.81 -13.48 -7.67
CA LYS A 67 2.24 -12.48 -8.64
C LYS A 67 1.03 -11.64 -9.04
N ASN A 68 1.28 -10.53 -9.74
CA ASN A 68 0.22 -9.62 -10.17
C ASN A 68 -0.59 -9.09 -8.98
N ASN A 69 0.14 -8.71 -7.94
CA ASN A 69 -0.46 -8.16 -6.74
C ASN A 69 -0.84 -6.70 -6.92
N PHE A 70 -1.70 -6.21 -6.04
CA PHE A 70 -2.05 -4.79 -6.02
C PHE A 70 -1.96 -4.24 -4.61
N THR A 71 -1.83 -2.93 -4.51
CA THR A 71 -1.79 -2.24 -3.21
C THR A 71 -2.42 -0.86 -3.32
N VAL A 72 -2.57 -0.21 -2.18
CA VAL A 72 -3.13 1.14 -2.09
C VAL A 72 -2.11 2.03 -1.41
N CYS A 73 -1.75 3.15 -2.04
CA CYS A 73 -0.81 4.11 -1.49
C CYS A 73 -1.36 5.52 -1.65
N GLN A 74 -1.77 6.14 -0.55
CA GLN A 74 -2.34 7.48 -0.56
C GLN A 74 -1.26 8.58 -0.65
N HIS A 75 -0.02 8.26 -0.33
CA HIS A 75 1.04 9.26 -0.20
C HIS A 75 1.46 9.82 -1.55
N ASP A 76 1.72 11.12 -1.60
CA ASP A 76 2.13 11.82 -2.82
C ASP A 76 3.47 11.33 -3.37
N SER A 77 4.34 10.85 -2.50
CA SER A 77 5.68 10.40 -2.87
C SER A 77 5.72 8.91 -3.21
N PHE A 78 4.62 8.35 -3.69
CA PHE A 78 4.55 6.92 -3.99
C PHE A 78 5.60 6.47 -5.02
N LYS A 79 6.08 7.37 -5.86
CA LYS A 79 7.10 7.03 -6.86
C LYS A 79 8.42 6.61 -6.21
N GLN A 80 8.69 7.04 -4.99
CA GLN A 80 9.88 6.61 -4.25
C GLN A 80 9.83 5.13 -3.87
N LEU A 81 8.66 4.52 -3.99
CA LEU A 81 8.44 3.12 -3.58
C LEU A 81 8.54 2.15 -4.75
N GLU A 82 8.92 2.60 -5.94
CA GLU A 82 8.91 1.77 -7.15
C GLU A 82 9.68 0.46 -6.95
N LEU A 83 10.86 0.52 -6.34
CA LEU A 83 11.67 -0.68 -6.11
C LEU A 83 10.95 -1.68 -5.20
N TYR A 84 10.24 -1.17 -4.19
CA TYR A 84 9.50 -2.04 -3.27
C TYR A 84 8.27 -2.62 -3.93
N PHE A 85 7.58 -1.84 -4.76
CA PHE A 85 6.44 -2.37 -5.51
C PHE A 85 6.89 -3.53 -6.40
N LYS A 86 8.02 -3.38 -7.10
CA LYS A 86 8.55 -4.44 -7.96
C LYS A 86 9.02 -5.65 -7.16
N HIS A 87 9.64 -5.41 -6.01
CA HIS A 87 10.07 -6.49 -5.13
C HIS A 87 8.89 -7.35 -4.66
N LEU A 88 7.73 -6.73 -4.46
CA LEU A 88 6.53 -7.41 -3.96
C LEU A 88 5.62 -7.91 -5.09
N ASP A 89 6.12 -7.91 -6.32
CA ASP A 89 5.34 -8.32 -7.51
C ASP A 89 4.02 -7.55 -7.65
N ILE A 90 4.04 -6.27 -7.27
CA ILE A 90 2.88 -5.39 -7.40
C ILE A 90 2.83 -4.85 -8.82
N THR A 91 1.72 -5.10 -9.51
CA THR A 91 1.51 -4.62 -10.88
C THR A 91 0.45 -3.54 -10.98
N LYS A 92 -0.32 -3.29 -9.91
CA LYS A 92 -1.32 -2.24 -9.85
C LYS A 92 -1.21 -1.50 -8.54
N VAL A 93 -1.19 -0.17 -8.59
CA VAL A 93 -1.18 0.67 -7.38
C VAL A 93 -2.34 1.65 -7.47
N PHE A 94 -3.26 1.56 -6.53
CA PHE A 94 -4.31 2.57 -6.36
C PHE A 94 -3.70 3.71 -5.56
N CYS A 95 -3.61 4.87 -6.16
CA CYS A 95 -2.88 6.00 -5.58
C CYS A 95 -3.55 7.33 -5.91
N THR A 96 -3.07 8.39 -5.29
CA THR A 96 -3.48 9.75 -5.62
C THR A 96 -2.69 10.20 -6.85
N LEU A 97 -3.36 10.37 -7.97
CA LEU A 97 -2.74 10.82 -9.22
C LEU A 97 -2.78 12.33 -9.29
N HIS A 98 -1.62 12.93 -9.56
CA HIS A 98 -1.50 14.39 -9.69
C HIS A 98 -1.55 14.84 -11.14
N SER A 99 -1.28 13.94 -12.08
CA SER A 99 -1.19 14.25 -13.50
C SER A 99 -1.51 13.01 -14.31
N VAL A 100 -2.08 13.21 -15.50
CA VAL A 100 -2.30 12.11 -16.45
C VAL A 100 -0.97 11.53 -16.94
N ASP A 101 0.12 12.26 -16.73
CA ASP A 101 1.45 11.81 -17.11
C ASP A 101 2.13 10.98 -16.02
N ASP A 102 1.50 10.83 -14.85
CA ASP A 102 2.03 9.95 -13.82
C ASP A 102 2.06 8.51 -14.35
N ASN A 103 3.24 7.94 -14.34
CA ASN A 103 3.41 6.56 -14.79
C ASN A 103 4.57 5.90 -14.05
N MET A 104 4.57 4.58 -14.12
CA MET A 104 5.62 3.77 -13.52
C MET A 104 5.73 2.51 -14.37
N LYS A 105 6.90 2.28 -14.96
CA LYS A 105 7.09 1.19 -15.92
C LYS A 105 6.75 -0.16 -15.29
N GLY A 106 5.85 -0.90 -15.94
CA GLY A 106 5.45 -2.23 -15.48
C GLY A 106 4.43 -2.22 -14.38
N ILE A 107 3.95 -1.04 -13.96
CA ILE A 107 2.96 -0.92 -12.89
C ILE A 107 1.86 0.01 -13.36
N ASP A 108 0.61 -0.44 -13.27
CA ASP A 108 -0.56 0.38 -13.57
C ASP A 108 -0.89 1.26 -12.38
N LEU A 109 -0.85 2.57 -12.58
CA LEU A 109 -1.26 3.54 -11.56
C LEU A 109 -2.72 3.89 -11.79
N LEU A 110 -3.54 3.67 -10.78
CA LEU A 110 -4.99 3.85 -10.86
C LEU A 110 -5.45 4.77 -9.74
N PRO A 111 -6.46 5.62 -9.99
CA PRO A 111 -6.98 6.46 -8.91
C PRO A 111 -7.64 5.59 -7.85
N ILE A 112 -7.54 6.01 -6.58
CA ILE A 112 -8.20 5.32 -5.49
C ILE A 112 -9.71 5.44 -5.70
N PRO A 113 -10.45 4.32 -5.81
CA PRO A 113 -11.89 4.38 -6.04
C PRO A 113 -12.63 4.82 -4.78
N PHE A 114 -13.84 5.35 -4.97
CA PHE A 114 -14.69 5.75 -3.86
C PHE A 114 -15.03 4.55 -2.95
N ALA A 115 -15.29 3.41 -3.58
CA ALA A 115 -15.52 2.17 -2.83
C ALA A 115 -15.03 0.99 -3.65
N PHE A 116 -14.18 0.15 -3.06
CA PHE A 116 -13.66 -1.02 -3.75
C PHE A 116 -14.73 -2.07 -4.03
N ASN A 117 -15.80 -2.09 -3.23
CA ASN A 117 -16.89 -3.04 -3.47
C ASN A 117 -17.52 -2.85 -4.85
N ASP A 118 -17.53 -1.63 -5.38
CA ASP A 118 -18.07 -1.34 -6.70
C ASP A 118 -17.23 -1.97 -7.82
N ILE A 119 -15.94 -2.24 -7.53
CA ILE A 119 -15.02 -2.81 -8.51
C ILE A 119 -14.96 -4.33 -8.39
N PHE A 120 -14.88 -4.85 -7.16
CA PHE A 120 -14.58 -6.26 -6.94
C PHE A 120 -15.82 -7.13 -6.74
N SER A 121 -16.94 -6.57 -6.31
CA SER A 121 -18.15 -7.36 -6.07
C SER A 121 -18.70 -7.98 -7.36
N SER A 122 -18.52 -7.31 -8.50
CA SER A 122 -19.01 -7.81 -9.78
C SER A 122 -18.23 -9.03 -10.28
N ASN A 123 -17.13 -9.36 -9.65
CA ASN A 123 -16.27 -10.46 -10.03
C ASN A 123 -16.51 -11.74 -9.20
N VAL A 124 -17.49 -11.68 -8.36
CA VAL A 124 -17.82 -12.80 -7.47
C VAL A 124 -18.74 -13.78 -8.18
#